data_44c113686884646262bc5a39a6059cce
#
_entry.id   44c113686884646262bc5a39a6059cce
#
_cell.length_a   1.000
_cell.length_b   1.000
_cell.length_c   1.000
_cell.angle_alpha   90.00
_cell.angle_beta   90.00
_cell.angle_gamma   90.00
#
_symmetry.space_group_name_H-M   'P 1'
#
loop_
_entity.id
_entity.type
_entity.pdbx_description
1 polymer ?
#
loop_
_entity_poly.entity_id
_entity_poly.type
_entity_poly.pdbx_seq_one_letter_code
_entity_poly.pdbx_strand_id
1 'polypeptide(L)'
;RLVGSEMCIRDSLWLDLKGPILADTVYIGGTLVAKDVTISLPAVTPVTADFKAMGTYTAPILGQIEAMEASITKIGIDLGLRNMIKLESKTIEIRWAQDVKQADGSTKTEGCKAFLRCVSKGIPGLSVDPGNTSENEATFAVSRYQLYVGGAEYWLIDQLNTILRVGGVDYAKDIRSLL
;
A
#
# COMPACT_ATOMS: atom_id res chain seq x y z
N ARG A 1 -1.04 -28.98 -31.25
CA ARG A 1 -2.02 -27.96 -31.25
C ARG A 1 -1.57 -26.69 -30.56
N LEU A 2 -1.34 -25.68 -31.37
CA LEU A 2 -0.66 -24.48 -30.90
C LEU A 2 -1.54 -23.50 -30.08
N VAL A 3 -2.85 -23.60 -30.23
CA VAL A 3 -3.80 -22.66 -29.61
C VAL A 3 -3.74 -22.68 -28.08
N GLY A 4 -3.65 -23.84 -27.46
CA GLY A 4 -3.52 -23.94 -26.01
C GLY A 4 -2.20 -23.41 -25.48
N SER A 5 -1.11 -23.67 -26.21
CA SER A 5 0.23 -23.15 -25.84
C SER A 5 0.31 -21.65 -25.98
N GLU A 6 -0.27 -21.09 -27.04
CA GLU A 6 -0.31 -19.63 -27.24
C GLU A 6 -1.16 -18.93 -26.18
N MET A 7 -2.29 -19.50 -25.79
CA MET A 7 -3.10 -18.96 -24.69
C MET A 7 -2.33 -18.96 -23.38
N CYS A 8 -1.64 -20.03 -23.03
CA CYS A 8 -0.82 -20.11 -21.84
C CYS A 8 0.29 -19.05 -21.80
N ILE A 9 0.91 -18.77 -22.95
CA ILE A 9 1.97 -17.75 -23.05
C ILE A 9 1.38 -16.35 -22.92
N ARG A 10 0.22 -16.09 -23.52
CA ARG A 10 -0.43 -14.77 -23.45
C ARG A 10 -0.99 -14.45 -22.08
N ASP A 11 -1.51 -15.46 -21.39
CA ASP A 11 -2.14 -15.30 -20.08
C ASP A 11 -1.15 -15.42 -18.94
N SER A 12 0.11 -15.74 -19.21
CA SER A 12 1.12 -15.90 -18.18
C SER A 12 1.73 -14.58 -17.78
N LEU A 13 0.99 -13.79 -17.00
CA LEU A 13 1.45 -12.52 -16.42
C LEU A 13 2.70 -12.67 -15.52
N TRP A 14 2.95 -13.87 -15.04
CA TRP A 14 4.13 -14.19 -14.24
C TRP A 14 5.43 -14.27 -15.03
N LEU A 15 5.36 -14.24 -16.36
CA LEU A 15 6.56 -14.16 -17.20
C LEU A 15 7.16 -12.74 -17.20
N ASP A 16 6.37 -11.74 -16.87
CA ASP A 16 6.88 -10.39 -16.71
C ASP A 16 7.57 -10.27 -15.35
N LEU A 17 8.83 -9.86 -15.37
CA LEU A 17 9.61 -9.62 -14.15
C LEU A 17 9.41 -8.16 -13.73
N LYS A 18 8.62 -7.99 -12.70
CA LYS A 18 8.38 -6.68 -12.07
C LYS A 18 9.18 -6.61 -10.78
N GLY A 19 9.81 -5.50 -10.55
CA GLY A 19 10.55 -5.44 -9.30
C GLY A 19 11.28 -4.15 -9.02
N PRO A 20 12.28 -3.72 -9.76
CA PRO A 20 13.03 -2.54 -9.38
C PRO A 20 12.15 -1.30 -9.32
N ILE A 21 12.16 -0.64 -8.16
CA ILE A 21 11.50 0.66 -7.99
C ILE A 21 12.48 1.73 -8.43
N LEU A 22 12.08 2.54 -9.41
CA LEU A 22 12.94 3.54 -10.02
C LEU A 22 12.92 4.87 -9.28
N ALA A 23 11.75 5.30 -8.82
CA ALA A 23 11.56 6.54 -8.10
C ALA A 23 10.20 6.55 -7.40
N ASP A 24 10.08 7.33 -6.35
CA ASP A 24 8.81 7.55 -5.67
C ASP A 24 8.57 9.04 -5.37
N THR A 25 7.33 9.38 -5.17
CA THR A 25 6.89 10.72 -4.74
C THR A 25 5.73 10.60 -3.78
N VAL A 26 5.68 11.51 -2.82
CA VAL A 26 4.60 11.57 -1.81
C VAL A 26 3.93 12.93 -1.87
N TYR A 27 2.61 12.92 -2.00
CA TYR A 27 1.77 14.11 -2.05
C TYR A 27 0.78 14.14 -0.89
N ILE A 28 0.59 15.30 -0.31
CA ILE A 28 -0.47 15.57 0.66
C ILE A 28 -1.27 16.78 0.17
N GLY A 29 -2.58 16.58 -0.04
CA GLY A 29 -3.44 17.65 -0.52
C GLY A 29 -3.01 18.24 -1.87
N GLY A 30 -2.43 17.41 -2.74
CA GLY A 30 -1.92 17.84 -4.06
C GLY A 30 -0.55 18.51 -4.03
N THR A 31 0.05 18.66 -2.87
CA THR A 31 1.39 19.26 -2.71
C THR A 31 2.43 18.18 -2.52
N LEU A 32 3.53 18.25 -3.28
CA LEU A 32 4.66 17.34 -3.14
C LEU A 32 5.36 17.58 -1.80
N VAL A 33 5.45 16.57 -0.95
CA VAL A 33 6.06 16.65 0.38
C VAL A 33 7.34 15.84 0.51
N ALA A 34 7.51 14.81 -0.32
CA ALA A 34 8.70 13.97 -0.28
C ALA A 34 8.95 13.32 -1.63
N LYS A 35 10.21 13.00 -1.90
CA LYS A 35 10.66 12.31 -3.11
C LYS A 35 11.83 11.39 -2.75
N ASP A 36 11.85 10.21 -3.37
CA ASP A 36 12.90 9.20 -3.18
C ASP A 36 13.12 8.86 -1.70
N VAL A 37 12.04 8.49 -1.02
CA VAL A 37 12.01 8.14 0.39
C VAL A 37 11.71 6.67 0.58
N THR A 38 11.99 6.14 1.76
CA THR A 38 11.62 4.77 2.10
C THR A 38 10.19 4.75 2.66
N ILE A 39 9.33 3.98 2.01
CA ILE A 39 7.91 3.90 2.36
C ILE A 39 7.55 2.46 2.69
N SER A 40 6.89 2.26 3.82
CA SER A 40 6.27 0.99 4.19
C SER A 40 4.75 1.14 4.14
N LEU A 41 4.14 0.50 3.15
CA LEU A 41 2.69 0.49 3.00
C LEU A 41 2.04 -0.48 4.00
N PRO A 42 0.76 -0.26 4.38
CA PRO A 42 0.11 -1.10 5.38
C PRO A 42 0.00 -2.56 4.94
N ALA A 43 0.26 -3.48 5.86
CA ALA A 43 -0.18 -4.86 5.72
C ALA A 43 -1.67 -4.94 6.05
N VAL A 44 -2.42 -5.65 5.23
CA VAL A 44 -3.85 -5.89 5.45
C VAL A 44 -4.03 -7.32 5.93
N THR A 45 -4.29 -7.50 7.22
CA THR A 45 -4.38 -8.81 7.86
C THR A 45 -5.77 -8.98 8.45
N PRO A 46 -6.56 -9.97 7.98
CA PRO A 46 -7.84 -10.28 8.61
C PRO A 46 -7.65 -10.78 10.03
N VAL A 47 -8.58 -10.44 10.89
CA VAL A 47 -8.66 -11.02 12.23
C VAL A 47 -8.99 -12.51 12.10
N THR A 48 -8.37 -13.36 12.91
CA THR A 48 -8.59 -14.81 12.89
C THR A 48 -9.48 -15.27 14.03
N ALA A 49 -10.20 -16.37 13.79
CA ALA A 49 -10.99 -17.08 14.81
C ALA A 49 -10.67 -18.56 14.77
N ASP A 50 -10.69 -19.18 15.95
CA ASP A 50 -10.47 -20.59 16.11
C ASP A 50 -11.79 -21.37 16.12
N PHE A 51 -11.86 -22.39 15.30
CA PHE A 51 -12.99 -23.30 15.20
C PHE A 51 -12.55 -24.71 15.59
N LYS A 52 -13.46 -25.48 16.17
CA LYS A 52 -13.24 -26.90 16.46
C LYS A 52 -13.68 -27.73 15.27
N ALA A 53 -12.71 -28.37 14.58
CA ALA A 53 -12.96 -29.24 13.45
C ALA A 53 -11.81 -30.25 13.38
N MET A 54 -12.03 -31.47 13.87
CA MET A 54 -10.99 -32.51 14.02
C MET A 54 -9.72 -31.99 14.74
N GLY A 55 -9.89 -31.12 15.75
CA GLY A 55 -8.85 -30.36 16.38
C GLY A 55 -9.16 -28.88 16.32
N THR A 56 -8.14 -28.04 16.24
CA THR A 56 -8.30 -26.59 16.10
C THR A 56 -8.06 -26.15 14.66
N TYR A 57 -9.01 -25.44 14.09
CA TYR A 57 -8.90 -24.80 12.78
C TYR A 57 -8.96 -23.29 12.97
N THR A 58 -7.88 -22.59 12.61
CA THR A 58 -7.79 -21.12 12.68
C THR A 58 -8.10 -20.55 11.31
N ALA A 59 -9.17 -19.79 11.18
CA ALA A 59 -9.60 -19.21 9.93
C ALA A 59 -9.65 -17.68 9.99
N PRO A 60 -9.31 -16.99 8.88
CA PRO A 60 -9.49 -15.55 8.80
C PRO A 60 -10.98 -15.18 8.76
N ILE A 61 -11.33 -14.12 9.47
CA ILE A 61 -12.68 -13.54 9.43
C ILE A 61 -12.68 -12.42 8.41
N LEU A 62 -13.37 -12.64 7.30
CA LEU A 62 -13.52 -11.61 6.28
C LEU A 62 -14.45 -10.50 6.77
N GLY A 63 -14.05 -9.27 6.62
CA GLY A 63 -14.81 -8.10 7.09
C GLY A 63 -14.31 -7.53 8.41
N GLN A 64 -13.38 -8.20 9.09
CA GLN A 64 -12.66 -7.64 10.22
C GLN A 64 -11.16 -7.67 9.93
N ILE A 65 -10.51 -6.53 10.10
CA ILE A 65 -9.11 -6.32 9.74
C ILE A 65 -8.38 -5.74 10.94
N GLU A 66 -7.18 -6.24 11.18
CA GLU A 66 -6.27 -5.67 12.18
C GLU A 66 -5.86 -4.25 11.82
N ALA A 67 -5.37 -3.51 12.80
CA ALA A 67 -4.93 -2.14 12.59
C ALA A 67 -3.92 -2.03 11.45
N MET A 68 -4.17 -1.12 10.53
CA MET A 68 -3.26 -0.81 9.44
C MET A 68 -2.33 0.32 9.83
N GLU A 69 -1.06 0.14 9.56
CA GLU A 69 -0.02 1.12 9.88
C GLU A 69 0.90 1.32 8.68
N ALA A 70 1.21 2.58 8.40
CA ALA A 70 2.16 2.95 7.36
C ALA A 70 3.30 3.75 7.96
N SER A 71 4.47 3.69 7.34
CA SER A 71 5.61 4.52 7.71
C SER A 71 6.30 5.12 6.50
N ILE A 72 6.82 6.33 6.67
CA ILE A 72 7.62 7.04 5.67
C ILE A 72 8.87 7.54 6.36
N THR A 73 10.02 7.08 5.88
CA THR A 73 11.32 7.51 6.38
C THR A 73 11.92 8.52 5.41
N LYS A 74 12.19 9.71 5.91
CA LYS A 74 12.73 10.84 5.14
C LYS A 74 14.03 11.32 5.74
N ILE A 75 14.98 11.65 4.87
CA ILE A 75 16.24 12.26 5.28
C ILE A 75 16.06 13.78 5.38
N GLY A 76 16.53 14.34 6.50
CA GLY A 76 16.47 15.76 6.75
C GLY A 76 15.16 16.25 7.35
N ILE A 77 15.17 17.49 7.79
CA ILE A 77 14.03 18.17 8.41
C ILE A 77 13.66 19.35 7.55
N ASP A 78 12.47 19.31 6.96
CA ASP A 78 11.98 20.36 6.07
C ASP A 78 10.46 20.58 6.22
N LEU A 79 9.90 21.45 5.39
CA LEU A 79 8.46 21.71 5.39
C LEU A 79 7.62 20.48 5.00
N GLY A 80 8.15 19.59 4.17
CA GLY A 80 7.50 18.35 3.82
C GLY A 80 7.33 17.44 5.03
N LEU A 81 8.37 17.27 5.84
CA LEU A 81 8.29 16.52 7.09
C LEU A 81 7.28 17.17 8.04
N ARG A 82 7.31 18.49 8.20
CA ARG A 82 6.34 19.20 9.04
C ARG A 82 4.89 18.90 8.62
N ASN A 83 4.62 18.91 7.32
CA ASN A 83 3.28 18.64 6.81
C ASN A 83 2.87 17.17 6.99
N MET A 84 3.82 16.24 6.91
CA MET A 84 3.55 14.82 7.15
C MET A 84 3.19 14.51 8.59
N ILE A 85 3.83 15.15 9.56
CA ILE A 85 3.66 14.86 11.00
C ILE A 85 2.54 15.63 11.68
N LYS A 86 1.78 16.47 10.99
CA LYS A 86 0.59 17.10 11.55
C LYS A 86 -0.37 16.04 12.07
N LEU A 87 -0.90 16.25 13.27
CA LEU A 87 -1.76 15.29 14.00
C LEU A 87 -3.22 15.33 13.56
N GLU A 88 -3.48 15.68 12.34
CA GLU A 88 -4.82 15.74 11.74
C GLU A 88 -5.01 14.64 10.69
N SER A 89 -6.27 14.31 10.41
CA SER A 89 -6.60 13.39 9.34
C SER A 89 -6.18 13.97 7.98
N LYS A 90 -5.52 13.16 7.18
CA LYS A 90 -5.04 13.56 5.86
C LYS A 90 -5.13 12.42 4.87
N THR A 91 -5.14 12.77 3.59
CA THR A 91 -5.00 11.81 2.50
C THR A 91 -3.59 11.94 1.93
N ILE A 92 -2.85 10.86 1.97
CA ILE A 92 -1.51 10.77 1.39
C ILE A 92 -1.62 10.00 0.08
N GLU A 93 -1.10 10.60 -0.99
CA GLU A 93 -0.95 9.95 -2.28
C GLU A 93 0.51 9.61 -2.50
N ILE A 94 0.79 8.34 -2.71
CA ILE A 94 2.13 7.84 -2.97
C ILE A 94 2.16 7.34 -4.41
N ARG A 95 3.11 7.83 -5.19
CA ARG A 95 3.32 7.40 -6.57
C ARG A 95 4.72 6.84 -6.71
N TRP A 96 4.84 5.72 -7.39
CA TRP A 96 6.16 5.19 -7.74
C TRP A 96 6.12 4.57 -9.13
N ALA A 97 7.30 4.49 -9.71
CA ALA A 97 7.51 3.82 -10.98
C ALA A 97 8.29 2.54 -10.74
N GLN A 98 7.83 1.45 -11.32
CA GLN A 98 8.55 0.18 -11.29
C GLN A 98 8.98 -0.23 -12.69
N ASP A 99 10.11 -0.91 -12.74
CA ASP A 99 10.63 -1.49 -13.96
C ASP A 99 9.98 -2.85 -14.22
N VAL A 100 9.58 -3.08 -15.45
CA VAL A 100 8.96 -4.34 -15.87
C VAL A 100 9.77 -4.90 -17.04
N LYS A 101 10.32 -6.10 -16.85
CA LYS A 101 10.97 -6.84 -17.92
C LYS A 101 9.99 -7.85 -18.50
N GLN A 102 9.67 -7.67 -19.76
CA GLN A 102 8.72 -8.51 -20.46
C GLN A 102 9.38 -9.83 -20.92
N ALA A 103 8.55 -10.79 -21.25
CA ALA A 103 9.01 -12.11 -21.68
C ALA A 103 9.86 -12.08 -22.97
N ASP A 104 9.72 -11.07 -23.80
CA ASP A 104 10.53 -10.85 -25.01
C ASP A 104 11.87 -10.17 -24.75
N GLY A 105 12.19 -9.85 -23.48
CA GLY A 105 13.40 -9.16 -23.07
C GLY A 105 13.32 -7.63 -23.11
N SER A 106 12.21 -7.06 -23.59
CA SER A 106 12.01 -5.62 -23.58
C SER A 106 11.74 -5.09 -22.16
N THR A 107 12.06 -3.81 -21.95
CA THR A 107 11.85 -3.14 -20.67
C THR A 107 10.74 -2.09 -20.81
N LYS A 108 9.85 -2.06 -19.83
CA LYS A 108 8.74 -1.13 -19.75
C LYS A 108 8.68 -0.53 -18.35
N THR A 109 8.25 0.71 -18.25
CA THR A 109 8.03 1.36 -16.95
C THR A 109 6.54 1.39 -16.64
N GLU A 110 6.17 0.95 -15.45
CA GLU A 110 4.79 0.90 -14.99
C GLU A 110 4.60 1.82 -13.78
N GLY A 111 3.54 2.62 -13.80
CA GLY A 111 3.20 3.54 -12.72
C GLY A 111 2.29 2.88 -11.69
N CYS A 112 2.62 3.07 -10.41
CA CYS A 112 1.81 2.62 -9.30
C CYS A 112 1.40 3.82 -8.45
N LYS A 113 0.19 3.76 -7.89
CA LYS A 113 -0.35 4.79 -6.98
C LYS A 113 -1.01 4.14 -5.78
N ALA A 114 -0.73 4.66 -4.61
CA ALA A 114 -1.42 4.29 -3.39
C ALA A 114 -2.04 5.52 -2.75
N PHE A 115 -3.29 5.39 -2.31
CA PHE A 115 -4.00 6.44 -1.59
C PHE A 115 -4.24 5.95 -0.17
N LEU A 116 -3.77 6.70 0.81
CA LEU A 116 -3.94 6.40 2.23
C LEU A 116 -4.71 7.54 2.89
N ARG A 117 -5.79 7.20 3.58
CA ARG A 117 -6.41 8.12 4.54
C ARG A 117 -5.90 7.73 5.92
N CYS A 118 -5.22 8.65 6.57
CA CYS A 118 -4.49 8.34 7.79
C CYS A 118 -4.40 9.53 8.75
N VAL A 119 -4.02 9.22 9.97
CA VAL A 119 -3.67 10.19 11.00
C VAL A 119 -2.27 9.87 11.50
N SER A 120 -1.45 10.88 11.69
CA SER A 120 -0.11 10.68 12.25
C SER A 120 -0.20 10.13 13.67
N LYS A 121 0.61 9.12 13.98
CA LYS A 121 0.66 8.51 15.32
C LYS A 121 1.47 9.32 16.33
N GLY A 122 2.19 10.32 15.88
CA GLY A 122 3.00 11.17 16.73
C GLY A 122 4.09 11.91 15.98
N ILE A 123 4.91 12.61 16.73
CA ILE A 123 6.08 13.31 16.22
C ILE A 123 7.27 12.38 16.40
N PRO A 124 8.06 12.09 15.35
CA PRO A 124 9.21 11.20 15.47
C PRO A 124 10.31 11.83 16.35
N GLY A 125 11.06 10.97 17.04
CA GLY A 125 12.27 11.41 17.70
C GLY A 125 13.33 11.78 16.66
N LEU A 126 13.74 13.03 16.65
CA LEU A 126 14.72 13.52 15.69
C LEU A 126 16.14 13.24 16.21
N SER A 127 17.00 12.73 15.31
CA SER A 127 18.41 12.54 15.60
C SER A 127 19.22 13.73 15.09
N VAL A 128 20.00 14.34 15.97
CA VAL A 128 20.89 15.46 15.64
C VAL A 128 22.32 15.04 15.99
N ASP A 129 23.07 14.64 14.98
CA ASP A 129 24.46 14.20 15.15
C ASP A 129 25.34 14.84 14.06
N PRO A 130 26.26 15.74 14.45
CA PRO A 130 27.11 16.43 13.48
C PRO A 130 27.93 15.43 12.63
N GLY A 131 27.90 15.64 11.32
CA GLY A 131 28.60 14.80 10.34
C GLY A 131 27.79 13.60 9.82
N ASN A 132 26.59 13.34 10.35
CA ASN A 132 25.70 12.29 9.90
C ASN A 132 24.39 12.86 9.33
N THR A 133 23.74 12.06 8.48
CA THR A 133 22.39 12.36 7.98
C THR A 133 21.35 12.04 9.04
N SER A 134 20.33 12.90 9.15
CA SER A 134 19.19 12.64 10.05
C SER A 134 18.10 11.89 9.29
N GLU A 135 17.82 10.67 9.68
CA GLU A 135 16.69 9.87 9.16
C GLU A 135 15.51 10.02 10.12
N ASN A 136 14.37 10.43 9.58
CA ASN A 136 13.17 10.68 10.36
C ASN A 136 12.04 9.81 9.85
N GLU A 137 11.52 8.93 10.71
CA GLU A 137 10.42 8.04 10.39
C GLU A 137 9.11 8.60 10.92
N ALA A 138 8.18 8.90 10.01
CA ALA A 138 6.82 9.26 10.35
C ALA A 138 5.93 8.01 10.25
N THR A 139 5.17 7.71 11.32
CA THR A 139 4.24 6.60 11.37
C THR A 139 2.80 7.09 11.34
N PHE A 140 1.94 6.33 10.67
CA PHE A 140 0.54 6.71 10.45
C PHE A 140 -0.40 5.56 10.76
N ALA A 141 -1.50 5.88 11.45
CA ALA A 141 -2.63 4.97 11.55
C ALA A 141 -3.51 5.14 10.32
N VAL A 142 -3.70 4.08 9.56
CA VAL A 142 -4.39 4.10 8.27
C VAL A 142 -5.79 3.55 8.43
N SER A 143 -6.80 4.30 7.96
CA SER A 143 -8.19 3.86 7.94
C SER A 143 -8.66 3.43 6.55
N ARG A 144 -8.05 3.98 5.50
CA ARG A 144 -8.37 3.63 4.11
C ARG A 144 -7.10 3.44 3.31
N TYR A 145 -7.04 2.35 2.57
CA TYR A 145 -5.91 2.00 1.72
C TYR A 145 -6.40 1.55 0.35
N GLN A 146 -5.98 2.23 -0.69
CA GLN A 146 -6.33 1.92 -2.07
C GLN A 146 -5.06 1.87 -2.91
N LEU A 147 -4.90 0.83 -3.71
CA LEU A 147 -3.75 0.65 -4.58
C LEU A 147 -4.18 0.54 -6.04
N TYR A 148 -3.52 1.31 -6.89
CA TYR A 148 -3.60 1.20 -8.35
C TYR A 148 -2.24 0.81 -8.91
N VAL A 149 -2.24 -0.14 -9.83
CA VAL A 149 -1.07 -0.56 -10.59
C VAL A 149 -1.42 -0.53 -12.08
N GLY A 150 -0.68 0.26 -12.86
CA GLY A 150 -0.95 0.40 -14.29
C GLY A 150 -2.35 0.91 -14.63
N GLY A 151 -2.95 1.70 -13.75
CA GLY A 151 -4.31 2.23 -13.92
C GLY A 151 -5.44 1.29 -13.46
N ALA A 152 -5.12 0.06 -13.04
CA ALA A 152 -6.10 -0.89 -12.50
C ALA A 152 -6.08 -0.86 -10.98
N GLU A 153 -7.26 -0.84 -10.35
CA GLU A 153 -7.39 -0.96 -8.90
C GLU A 153 -7.12 -2.40 -8.47
N TYR A 154 -6.13 -2.60 -7.60
CA TYR A 154 -5.82 -3.91 -7.06
C TYR A 154 -6.61 -4.19 -5.79
N TRP A 155 -6.73 -3.22 -4.88
CA TRP A 155 -7.56 -3.34 -3.70
C TRP A 155 -7.98 -1.98 -3.15
N LEU A 156 -9.08 -2.00 -2.41
CA LEU A 156 -9.57 -0.90 -1.61
C LEU A 156 -10.06 -1.43 -0.27
N ILE A 157 -9.43 -1.01 0.79
CA ILE A 157 -9.83 -1.34 2.16
C ILE A 157 -10.19 -0.04 2.87
N ASP A 158 -11.40 0.03 3.41
CA ASP A 158 -11.86 1.16 4.22
C ASP A 158 -12.54 0.61 5.48
N GLN A 159 -11.82 0.67 6.59
CA GLN A 159 -12.31 0.14 7.86
C GLN A 159 -13.52 0.92 8.41
N LEU A 160 -13.54 2.24 8.20
CA LEU A 160 -14.62 3.09 8.73
C LEU A 160 -15.92 2.93 7.94
N ASN A 161 -15.84 2.61 6.67
CA ASN A 161 -16.98 2.41 5.78
C ASN A 161 -17.26 0.94 5.47
N THR A 162 -16.58 0.02 6.13
CA THR A 162 -16.75 -1.43 5.97
C THR A 162 -16.63 -1.86 4.50
N ILE A 163 -15.52 -1.51 3.87
CA ILE A 163 -15.20 -1.91 2.50
C ILE A 163 -13.94 -2.77 2.51
N LEU A 164 -14.04 -3.95 1.93
CA LEU A 164 -12.91 -4.85 1.72
C LEU A 164 -13.00 -5.40 0.30
N ARG A 165 -12.46 -4.65 -0.66
CA ARG A 165 -12.47 -5.02 -2.07
C ARG A 165 -11.06 -5.39 -2.50
N VAL A 166 -10.88 -6.61 -2.99
CA VAL A 166 -9.62 -7.13 -3.50
C VAL A 166 -9.88 -7.79 -4.85
N GLY A 167 -9.14 -7.35 -5.88
CA GLY A 167 -9.30 -7.91 -7.22
C GLY A 167 -10.69 -7.73 -7.83
N GLY A 168 -11.40 -6.67 -7.47
CA GLY A 168 -12.75 -6.38 -7.94
C GLY A 168 -13.88 -7.07 -7.16
N VAL A 169 -13.56 -7.88 -6.15
CA VAL A 169 -14.55 -8.56 -5.30
C VAL A 169 -14.60 -7.90 -3.93
N ASP A 170 -15.78 -7.46 -3.52
CA ASP A 170 -16.03 -6.84 -2.22
C ASP A 170 -16.50 -7.90 -1.21
N TYR A 171 -15.62 -8.28 -0.30
CA TYR A 171 -15.88 -9.30 0.73
C TYR A 171 -16.71 -8.78 1.91
N ALA A 172 -16.90 -7.47 2.03
CA ALA A 172 -17.69 -6.87 3.10
C ALA A 172 -19.07 -6.39 2.62
N LYS A 173 -19.44 -6.65 1.38
CA LYS A 173 -20.72 -6.21 0.77
C LYS A 173 -21.93 -6.69 1.56
N ASP A 174 -21.94 -7.98 1.92
CA ASP A 174 -23.08 -8.58 2.63
C ASP A 174 -23.22 -7.99 4.03
N ILE A 175 -22.11 -7.70 4.70
CA ILE A 175 -22.12 -7.05 6.02
C ILE A 175 -22.76 -5.67 5.90
N ARG A 176 -22.35 -4.86 4.94
CA ARG A 176 -22.92 -3.53 4.72
C ARG A 176 -24.42 -3.56 4.39
N SER A 177 -24.86 -4.58 3.66
CA SER A 177 -26.28 -4.70 3.29
C SER A 177 -27.19 -5.04 4.46
N LEU A 178 -26.64 -5.53 5.57
CA LEU A 178 -27.37 -5.89 6.78
C LEU A 178 -27.39 -4.78 7.84
N LEU A 179 -26.58 -3.76 7.68
CA LEU A 179 -26.46 -2.61 8.58
C LEU A 179 -27.15 -1.36 8.04
#